data_7152c7fa45df4e26f37409aaebf22805
#
_entry.id   7152c7fa45df4e26f37409aaebf22805
#
_cell.length_a   1.000
_cell.length_b   1.000
_cell.length_c   1.000
_cell.angle_alpha   90.00
_cell.angle_beta   90.00
_cell.angle_gamma   90.00
#
_symmetry.space_group_name_H-M   'P 1'
#
loop_
_entity.id
_entity.type
_entity.pdbx_description
1 polymer ?
#
loop_
_entity_poly.entity_id
_entity_poly.type
_entity_poly.pdbx_seq_one_letter_code
_entity_poly.pdbx_strand_id
1 'polypeptide(L)'
;QNVELLCELHGMQKEERRSLAQASIELVGLEGFESHYPKSLSGGMKMRASLARTLTLKPPVFLFDEPFGAVDEITREHLNDETQQLFLNEGFAGLFITHSITEAVFMSTKVLVMSARPGNIVAEFDIPFEYPRKPDLRFDAEFARISGEVSKELRGGHS
;
A
#
# COMPACT_ATOMS: atom_id res chain seq x y z
N GLN A 1 18.74 -11.22 3.25
CA GLN A 1 18.77 -11.01 4.71
C GLN A 1 17.64 -10.10 5.20
N ASN A 2 17.44 -8.90 4.62
CA ASN A 2 16.39 -7.97 5.09
C ASN A 2 14.97 -8.55 4.93
N VAL A 3 14.68 -9.17 3.79
CA VAL A 3 13.38 -9.81 3.51
C VAL A 3 13.17 -11.07 4.34
N GLU A 4 14.22 -11.81 4.68
CA GLU A 4 14.17 -13.00 5.53
C GLU A 4 13.95 -12.71 7.03
N LEU A 5 14.10 -11.45 7.46
CA LEU A 5 14.18 -11.07 8.87
C LEU A 5 12.99 -11.56 9.70
N LEU A 6 11.77 -11.38 9.21
CA LEU A 6 10.57 -11.79 9.95
C LEU A 6 10.50 -13.31 10.11
N CYS A 7 10.84 -14.07 9.06
CA CYS A 7 10.91 -15.53 9.12
C CYS A 7 11.98 -16.01 10.12
N GLU A 8 13.12 -15.30 10.18
CA GLU A 8 14.18 -15.60 11.14
C GLU A 8 13.71 -15.38 12.58
N LEU A 9 13.03 -14.27 12.85
CA LEU A 9 12.45 -13.96 14.16
C LEU A 9 11.38 -14.97 14.60
N HIS A 10 10.68 -15.61 13.64
CA HIS A 10 9.72 -16.68 13.88
C HIS A 10 10.38 -18.07 13.99
N GLY A 11 11.72 -18.16 13.97
CA GLY A 11 12.45 -19.41 14.15
C GLY A 11 12.41 -20.36 12.96
N MET A 12 12.06 -19.90 11.75
CA MET A 12 12.02 -20.73 10.56
C MET A 12 13.42 -21.20 10.14
N GLN A 13 13.49 -22.41 9.57
CA GLN A 13 14.74 -22.96 9.04
C GLN A 13 15.30 -22.13 7.89
N LYS A 14 16.62 -22.11 7.76
CA LYS A 14 17.32 -21.23 6.81
C LYS A 14 16.90 -21.44 5.34
N GLU A 15 16.70 -22.68 4.96
CA GLU A 15 16.30 -23.06 3.61
C GLU A 15 14.88 -22.58 3.31
N GLU A 16 13.95 -22.77 4.25
CA GLU A 16 12.55 -22.35 4.14
C GLU A 16 12.45 -20.82 4.04
N ARG A 17 13.09 -20.07 4.95
CA ARG A 17 13.04 -18.60 4.92
C ARG A 17 13.65 -18.00 3.65
N ARG A 18 14.69 -18.63 3.08
CA ARG A 18 15.27 -18.22 1.79
C ARG A 18 14.30 -18.41 0.63
N SER A 19 13.62 -19.57 0.60
CA SER A 19 12.61 -19.84 -0.42
C SER A 19 11.45 -18.85 -0.35
N LEU A 20 10.93 -18.58 0.85
CA LEU A 20 9.85 -17.58 1.06
C LEU A 20 10.30 -16.17 0.68
N ALA A 21 11.52 -15.79 1.05
CA ALA A 21 12.07 -14.48 0.71
C ALA A 21 12.25 -14.32 -0.81
N GLN A 22 12.75 -15.35 -1.50
CA GLN A 22 12.91 -15.32 -2.95
C GLN A 22 11.57 -15.18 -3.66
N ALA A 23 10.57 -15.98 -3.30
CA ALA A 23 9.22 -15.87 -3.85
C ALA A 23 8.60 -14.49 -3.60
N SER A 24 8.79 -13.92 -2.39
CA SER A 24 8.27 -12.58 -2.08
C SER A 24 8.98 -11.46 -2.85
N ILE A 25 10.28 -11.60 -3.13
CA ILE A 25 11.07 -10.67 -3.95
C ILE A 25 10.58 -10.69 -5.41
N GLU A 26 10.30 -11.88 -5.94
CA GLU A 26 9.71 -12.05 -7.27
C GLU A 26 8.33 -11.41 -7.37
N LEU A 27 7.45 -11.67 -6.38
CA LEU A 27 6.11 -11.08 -6.32
C LEU A 27 6.09 -9.55 -6.38
N VAL A 28 7.10 -8.89 -5.82
CA VAL A 28 7.18 -7.42 -5.82
C VAL A 28 8.08 -6.86 -6.94
N GLY A 29 8.55 -7.70 -7.88
CA GLY A 29 9.36 -7.29 -9.02
C GLY A 29 10.73 -6.73 -8.62
N LEU A 30 11.38 -7.33 -7.65
CA LEU A 30 12.74 -6.97 -7.19
C LEU A 30 13.80 -8.04 -7.54
N GLU A 31 13.53 -8.91 -8.51
CA GLU A 31 14.51 -9.88 -9.02
C GLU A 31 15.77 -9.17 -9.51
N GLY A 32 16.93 -9.75 -9.19
CA GLY A 32 18.23 -9.18 -9.51
C GLY A 32 18.73 -8.12 -8.52
N PHE A 33 17.92 -7.72 -7.53
CA PHE A 33 18.30 -6.74 -6.50
C PHE A 33 18.55 -7.37 -5.12
N GLU A 34 18.55 -8.69 -5.00
CA GLU A 34 18.63 -9.45 -3.73
C GLU A 34 19.89 -9.12 -2.92
N SER A 35 20.99 -8.82 -3.62
CA SER A 35 22.28 -8.49 -3.00
C SER A 35 22.49 -7.00 -2.74
N HIS A 36 21.56 -6.14 -3.18
CA HIS A 36 21.71 -4.69 -3.05
C HIS A 36 21.42 -4.23 -1.63
N TYR A 37 22.21 -3.27 -1.17
CA TYR A 37 21.97 -2.60 0.11
C TYR A 37 20.82 -1.60 -0.01
N PRO A 38 20.06 -1.33 1.08
CA PRO A 38 18.96 -0.36 1.06
C PRO A 38 19.35 1.04 0.54
N LYS A 39 20.61 1.45 0.72
CA LYS A 39 21.11 2.75 0.25
C LYS A 39 21.16 2.86 -1.28
N SER A 40 21.29 1.74 -1.99
CA SER A 40 21.35 1.71 -3.46
C SER A 40 19.98 1.49 -4.12
N LEU A 41 18.91 1.39 -3.33
CA LEU A 41 17.54 1.23 -3.82
C LEU A 41 16.83 2.58 -3.89
N SER A 42 16.00 2.78 -4.92
CA SER A 42 15.08 3.93 -5.00
C SER A 42 14.04 3.89 -3.89
N GLY A 43 13.27 4.98 -3.70
CA GLY A 43 12.17 5.05 -2.73
C GLY A 43 11.14 3.95 -2.96
N GLY A 44 10.67 3.78 -4.20
CA GLY A 44 9.72 2.72 -4.57
C GLY A 44 10.28 1.31 -4.37
N MET A 45 11.56 1.07 -4.69
CA MET A 45 12.20 -0.23 -4.44
C MET A 45 12.32 -0.55 -2.94
N LYS A 46 12.60 0.46 -2.10
CA LYS A 46 12.60 0.29 -0.64
C LYS A 46 11.24 -0.10 -0.10
N MET A 47 10.19 0.55 -0.60
CA MET A 47 8.81 0.22 -0.24
C MET A 47 8.48 -1.22 -0.67
N ARG A 48 8.76 -1.60 -1.91
CA ARG A 48 8.56 -2.97 -2.40
C ARG A 48 9.37 -4.00 -1.59
N ALA A 49 10.59 -3.70 -1.18
CA ALA A 49 11.37 -4.58 -0.31
C ALA A 49 10.75 -4.72 1.10
N SER A 50 10.16 -3.64 1.63
CA SER A 50 9.42 -3.70 2.90
C SER A 50 8.16 -4.57 2.78
N LEU A 51 7.44 -4.43 1.66
CA LEU A 51 6.27 -5.25 1.34
C LEU A 51 6.65 -6.73 1.19
N ALA A 52 7.71 -7.04 0.42
CA ALA A 52 8.23 -8.40 0.28
C ALA A 52 8.55 -9.05 1.63
N ARG A 53 9.19 -8.30 2.54
CA ARG A 53 9.48 -8.76 3.90
C ARG A 53 8.21 -9.15 4.67
N THR A 54 7.14 -8.39 4.55
CA THR A 54 5.88 -8.68 5.24
C THR A 54 5.15 -9.87 4.60
N LEU A 55 5.19 -9.97 3.27
CA LEU A 55 4.58 -11.05 2.50
C LEU A 55 5.15 -12.44 2.84
N THR A 56 6.41 -12.53 3.29
CA THR A 56 6.99 -13.82 3.70
C THR A 56 6.19 -14.55 4.76
N LEU A 57 5.44 -13.81 5.61
CA LEU A 57 4.59 -14.38 6.66
C LEU A 57 3.15 -14.61 6.23
N LYS A 58 2.75 -14.19 5.03
CA LYS A 58 1.40 -14.28 4.47
C LYS A 58 0.32 -13.82 5.48
N PRO A 59 0.43 -12.62 6.06
CA PRO A 59 -0.56 -12.16 7.03
C PRO A 59 -1.91 -11.94 6.35
N PRO A 60 -3.04 -12.22 7.04
CA PRO A 60 -4.36 -11.97 6.48
C PRO A 60 -4.73 -10.49 6.40
N VAL A 61 -4.02 -9.62 7.14
CA VAL A 61 -4.23 -8.17 7.19
C VAL A 61 -2.89 -7.44 7.13
N PHE A 62 -2.81 -6.45 6.24
CA PHE A 62 -1.68 -5.52 6.15
C PHE A 62 -2.04 -4.15 6.70
N LEU A 63 -1.12 -3.54 7.41
CA LEU A 63 -1.21 -2.16 7.89
C LEU A 63 -0.18 -1.32 7.13
N PHE A 64 -0.65 -0.33 6.38
CA PHE A 64 0.18 0.59 5.61
C PHE A 64 0.08 1.98 6.23
N ASP A 65 1.19 2.51 6.69
CA ASP A 65 1.30 3.86 7.25
C ASP A 65 2.11 4.73 6.29
N GLU A 66 1.43 5.55 5.51
CA GLU A 66 1.96 6.43 4.46
C GLU A 66 3.01 5.74 3.54
N PRO A 67 2.72 4.56 2.97
CA PRO A 67 3.74 3.75 2.31
C PRO A 67 4.37 4.45 1.10
N PHE A 68 3.65 5.36 0.46
CA PHE A 68 4.10 6.10 -0.73
C PHE A 68 4.37 7.59 -0.47
N GLY A 69 4.44 8.02 0.80
CA GLY A 69 4.63 9.43 1.15
C GLY A 69 5.95 10.04 0.67
N ALA A 70 6.98 9.22 0.45
CA ALA A 70 8.34 9.67 0.08
C ALA A 70 8.66 9.56 -1.43
N VAL A 71 7.67 9.28 -2.29
CA VAL A 71 7.86 9.17 -3.75
C VAL A 71 7.08 10.26 -4.48
N ASP A 72 7.52 10.57 -5.72
CA ASP A 72 6.81 11.49 -6.60
C ASP A 72 5.45 10.92 -7.06
N GLU A 73 4.58 11.78 -7.60
CA GLU A 73 3.21 11.41 -7.95
C GLU A 73 3.12 10.29 -8.99
N ILE A 74 3.95 10.34 -10.04
CA ILE A 74 3.93 9.32 -11.11
C ILE A 74 4.35 7.96 -10.54
N THR A 75 5.42 7.94 -9.75
CA THR A 75 5.88 6.73 -9.07
C THR A 75 4.82 6.20 -8.10
N ARG A 76 4.12 7.08 -7.38
CA ARG A 76 3.04 6.73 -6.46
C ARG A 76 1.88 6.05 -7.18
N GLU A 77 1.44 6.59 -8.31
CA GLU A 77 0.38 5.98 -9.12
C GLU A 77 0.76 4.57 -9.58
N HIS A 78 1.97 4.38 -10.09
CA HIS A 78 2.46 3.04 -10.45
C HIS A 78 2.49 2.07 -9.26
N LEU A 79 2.96 2.53 -8.10
CA LEU A 79 2.99 1.71 -6.89
C LEU A 79 1.58 1.35 -6.39
N ASN A 80 0.62 2.24 -6.54
CA ASN A 80 -0.79 1.96 -6.26
C ASN A 80 -1.33 0.85 -7.16
N ASP A 81 -1.06 0.93 -8.47
CA ASP A 81 -1.50 -0.06 -9.44
C ASP A 81 -0.87 -1.44 -9.16
N GLU A 82 0.45 -1.49 -8.90
CA GLU A 82 1.17 -2.72 -8.53
C GLU A 82 0.65 -3.31 -7.21
N THR A 83 0.43 -2.46 -6.19
CA THR A 83 -0.06 -2.90 -4.89
C THR A 83 -1.49 -3.44 -4.99
N GLN A 84 -2.34 -2.81 -5.79
CA GLN A 84 -3.68 -3.32 -6.07
C GLN A 84 -3.64 -4.73 -6.69
N GLN A 85 -2.79 -4.95 -7.70
CA GLN A 85 -2.65 -6.27 -8.30
C GLN A 85 -2.19 -7.32 -7.27
N LEU A 86 -1.28 -6.95 -6.40
CA LEU A 86 -0.81 -7.82 -5.33
C LEU A 86 -1.94 -8.19 -4.36
N PHE A 87 -2.79 -7.24 -3.95
CA PHE A 87 -3.97 -7.50 -3.13
C PHE A 87 -4.92 -8.51 -3.78
N LEU A 88 -5.17 -8.35 -5.08
CA LEU A 88 -6.06 -9.24 -5.81
C LEU A 88 -5.51 -10.66 -5.94
N ASN A 89 -4.19 -10.79 -6.13
CA ASN A 89 -3.54 -12.08 -6.30
C ASN A 89 -3.40 -12.85 -4.98
N GLU A 90 -3.04 -12.16 -3.91
CA GLU A 90 -2.74 -12.77 -2.61
C GLU A 90 -3.94 -12.82 -1.66
N GLY A 91 -5.01 -12.06 -1.92
CA GLY A 91 -6.29 -12.16 -1.21
C GLY A 91 -6.27 -11.69 0.25
N PHE A 92 -5.38 -10.77 0.62
CA PHE A 92 -5.34 -10.19 1.97
C PHE A 92 -6.16 -8.90 2.09
N ALA A 93 -6.53 -8.53 3.31
CA ALA A 93 -7.13 -7.23 3.61
C ALA A 93 -6.04 -6.18 3.92
N GLY A 94 -6.31 -4.90 3.63
CA GLY A 94 -5.40 -3.80 3.93
C GLY A 94 -6.07 -2.66 4.67
N LEU A 95 -5.41 -2.13 5.70
CA LEU A 95 -5.70 -0.83 6.27
C LEU A 95 -4.62 0.15 5.82
N PHE A 96 -5.04 1.21 5.14
CA PHE A 96 -4.15 2.14 4.46
C PHE A 96 -4.29 3.54 5.06
N ILE A 97 -3.23 4.05 5.66
CA ILE A 97 -3.17 5.43 6.17
C ILE A 97 -2.43 6.27 5.15
N THR A 98 -3.08 7.33 4.67
CA THR A 98 -2.51 8.26 3.69
C THR A 98 -3.10 9.66 3.86
N HIS A 99 -2.35 10.67 3.48
CA HIS A 99 -2.82 12.04 3.32
C HIS A 99 -3.25 12.37 1.88
N SER A 100 -3.07 11.43 0.94
CA SER A 100 -3.49 11.58 -0.46
C SER A 100 -4.93 11.10 -0.64
N ILE A 101 -5.85 12.02 -0.95
CA ILE A 101 -7.26 11.72 -1.17
C ILE A 101 -7.42 10.82 -2.41
N THR A 102 -6.69 11.11 -3.49
CA THR A 102 -6.70 10.31 -4.72
C THR A 102 -6.30 8.86 -4.44
N GLU A 103 -5.25 8.67 -3.65
CA GLU A 103 -4.78 7.36 -3.22
C GLU A 103 -5.83 6.63 -2.37
N ALA A 104 -6.40 7.31 -1.35
CA ALA A 104 -7.44 6.75 -0.50
C ALA A 104 -8.64 6.26 -1.33
N VAL A 105 -9.15 7.08 -2.25
CA VAL A 105 -10.29 6.72 -3.12
C VAL A 105 -9.90 5.63 -4.12
N PHE A 106 -8.68 5.66 -4.67
CA PHE A 106 -8.25 4.66 -5.67
C PHE A 106 -7.96 3.29 -5.05
N MET A 107 -7.45 3.23 -3.81
CA MET A 107 -6.97 1.98 -3.19
C MET A 107 -8.00 1.30 -2.29
N SER A 108 -9.07 1.98 -1.87
CA SER A 108 -9.93 1.47 -0.79
C SER A 108 -11.34 1.13 -1.27
N THR A 109 -11.99 0.17 -0.59
CA THR A 109 -13.43 -0.06 -0.69
C THR A 109 -14.22 0.86 0.26
N LYS A 110 -13.55 1.36 1.30
CA LYS A 110 -14.10 2.31 2.27
C LYS A 110 -13.03 3.32 2.68
N VAL A 111 -13.39 4.59 2.73
CA VAL A 111 -12.54 5.68 3.22
C VAL A 111 -13.12 6.22 4.53
N LEU A 112 -12.27 6.29 5.54
CA LEU A 112 -12.57 6.92 6.83
C LEU A 112 -11.80 8.23 6.92
N VAL A 113 -12.52 9.33 7.14
CA VAL A 113 -11.91 10.65 7.35
C VAL A 113 -11.75 10.90 8.84
N MET A 114 -10.56 11.28 9.25
CA MET A 114 -10.24 11.59 10.64
C MET A 114 -10.07 13.09 10.86
N SER A 115 -10.56 13.57 12.01
CA SER A 115 -10.32 14.96 12.47
C SER A 115 -8.86 15.14 12.92
N ALA A 116 -8.46 16.41 13.10
CA ALA A 116 -7.30 16.77 13.89
C ALA A 116 -7.45 16.30 15.36
N ARG A 117 -6.45 16.63 16.20
CA ARG A 117 -6.45 16.20 17.61
C ARG A 117 -7.65 16.73 18.42
N PRO A 118 -8.35 15.86 19.18
CA PRO A 118 -8.21 14.39 19.21
C PRO A 118 -8.73 13.75 17.93
N GLY A 119 -8.03 12.70 17.41
CA GLY A 119 -8.41 12.02 16.19
C GLY A 119 -9.70 11.21 16.36
N ASN A 120 -10.77 11.68 15.72
CA ASN A 120 -12.07 11.00 15.65
C ASN A 120 -12.42 10.74 14.19
N ILE A 121 -13.18 9.69 13.90
CA ILE A 121 -13.78 9.48 12.59
C ILE A 121 -14.91 10.50 12.44
N VAL A 122 -14.81 11.38 11.44
CA VAL A 122 -15.79 12.44 11.17
C VAL A 122 -16.66 12.15 9.96
N ALA A 123 -16.20 11.28 9.05
CA ALA A 123 -16.99 10.83 7.90
C ALA A 123 -16.52 9.45 7.42
N GLU A 124 -17.44 8.73 6.78
CA GLU A 124 -17.20 7.45 6.10
C GLU A 124 -17.74 7.52 4.68
N PHE A 125 -16.99 6.96 3.72
CA PHE A 125 -17.37 6.86 2.32
C PHE A 125 -17.21 5.44 1.84
N ASP A 126 -18.27 4.82 1.33
CA ASP A 126 -18.17 3.60 0.55
C ASP A 126 -17.74 3.95 -0.87
N ILE A 127 -16.73 3.28 -1.38
CA ILE A 127 -16.15 3.54 -2.70
C ILE A 127 -16.72 2.53 -3.69
N PRO A 128 -17.55 2.96 -4.65
CA PRO A 128 -18.35 2.07 -5.48
C PRO A 128 -17.61 1.46 -6.68
N PHE A 129 -16.30 1.70 -6.79
CA PHE A 129 -15.52 1.20 -7.92
C PHE A 129 -15.05 -0.22 -7.69
N GLU A 130 -15.34 -1.09 -8.64
CA GLU A 130 -14.90 -2.49 -8.64
C GLU A 130 -13.40 -2.62 -8.93
N TYR A 131 -12.83 -3.73 -8.50
CA TYR A 131 -11.46 -4.12 -8.82
C TYR A 131 -11.42 -5.09 -10.03
N PRO A 132 -10.31 -5.12 -10.82
CA PRO A 132 -9.15 -4.21 -10.77
C PRO A 132 -9.50 -2.80 -11.29
N ARG A 133 -9.05 -1.79 -10.58
CA ARG A 133 -9.20 -0.39 -10.99
C ARG A 133 -8.11 -0.03 -11.97
N LYS A 134 -8.51 0.52 -13.12
CA LYS A 134 -7.58 0.96 -14.16
C LYS A 134 -7.08 2.37 -13.86
N PRO A 135 -5.87 2.76 -14.31
CA PRO A 135 -5.34 4.11 -14.13
C PRO A 135 -6.29 5.22 -14.57
N ASP A 136 -7.02 5.01 -15.67
CA ASP A 136 -7.97 5.98 -16.24
C ASP A 136 -9.13 6.32 -15.31
N LEU A 137 -9.42 5.48 -14.30
CA LEU A 137 -10.43 5.76 -13.29
C LEU A 137 -10.19 7.11 -12.60
N ARG A 138 -8.94 7.53 -12.46
CA ARG A 138 -8.57 8.82 -11.84
C ARG A 138 -9.12 10.03 -12.59
N PHE A 139 -9.48 9.86 -13.88
CA PHE A 139 -10.06 10.89 -14.73
C PHE A 139 -11.59 10.80 -14.84
N ASP A 140 -12.21 9.83 -14.16
CA ASP A 140 -13.66 9.65 -14.15
C ASP A 140 -14.36 10.76 -13.33
N ALA A 141 -15.52 11.22 -13.81
CA ALA A 141 -16.28 12.28 -13.17
C ALA A 141 -16.80 11.89 -11.78
N GLU A 142 -17.20 10.64 -11.60
CA GLU A 142 -17.65 10.12 -10.30
C GLU A 142 -16.48 9.99 -9.31
N PHE A 143 -15.31 9.60 -9.78
CA PHE A 143 -14.07 9.59 -8.97
C PHE A 143 -13.73 11.00 -8.48
N ALA A 144 -13.80 11.99 -9.37
CA ALA A 144 -13.57 13.39 -9.02
C ALA A 144 -14.61 13.92 -8.01
N ARG A 145 -15.89 13.54 -8.16
CA ARG A 145 -16.97 13.89 -7.25
C ARG A 145 -16.70 13.34 -5.85
N ILE A 146 -16.43 12.04 -5.72
CA ILE A 146 -16.16 11.38 -4.43
C ILE A 146 -14.91 11.99 -3.78
N SER A 147 -13.83 12.18 -4.55
CA SER A 147 -12.61 12.82 -4.06
C SER A 147 -12.86 14.23 -3.54
N GLY A 148 -13.74 14.99 -4.19
CA GLY A 148 -14.18 16.30 -3.75
C GLY A 148 -14.95 16.28 -2.43
N GLU A 149 -15.82 15.29 -2.24
CA GLU A 149 -16.57 15.10 -0.99
C GLU A 149 -15.65 14.72 0.17
N VAL A 150 -14.75 13.76 -0.03
CA VAL A 150 -13.71 13.39 0.95
C VAL A 150 -12.86 14.61 1.33
N SER A 151 -12.45 15.42 0.33
CA SER A 151 -11.67 16.65 0.56
C SER A 151 -12.41 17.67 1.40
N LYS A 152 -13.71 17.83 1.18
CA LYS A 152 -14.56 18.76 1.95
C LYS A 152 -14.62 18.35 3.42
N GLU A 153 -14.88 17.08 3.71
CA GLU A 153 -14.93 16.57 5.08
C GLU A 153 -13.57 16.64 5.79
N LEU A 154 -12.48 16.33 5.07
CA LEU A 154 -11.13 16.44 5.62
C LEU A 154 -10.80 17.89 6.04
N ARG A 155 -11.20 18.89 5.24
CA ARG A 155 -10.99 20.32 5.57
C ARG A 155 -11.91 20.77 6.71
N GLY A 156 -13.16 20.28 6.75
CA GLY A 156 -14.11 20.59 7.81
C GLY A 156 -13.69 20.03 9.18
N GLY A 157 -13.10 18.85 9.21
CA GLY A 157 -12.59 18.22 10.42
C GLY A 157 -11.30 18.83 10.99
N HIS A 158 -10.68 19.81 10.29
CA HIS A 158 -9.49 20.55 10.74
C HIS A 158 -9.82 21.97 11.25
N SER A 159 -11.09 22.33 11.37
CA SER A 159 -11.56 23.67 11.80
C SER A 159 -11.97 23.65 13.30
#